data_c251672ab1955bda76865d65b1afcf66
#
_entry.id   c251672ab1955bda76865d65b1afcf66
#
_cell.length_a   1.000
_cell.length_b   1.000
_cell.length_c   1.000
_cell.angle_alpha   90.00
_cell.angle_beta   90.00
_cell.angle_gamma   90.00
#
_symmetry.space_group_name_H-M   'P 1'
#
loop_
_entity.id
_entity.type
_entity.pdbx_description
1 polymer ?
#
loop_
_entity_poly.entity_id
_entity_poly.type
_entity_poly.pdbx_seq_one_letter_code
_entity_poly.pdbx_strand_id
1 'polypeptide(L)'
;MLHEDELYTPMLYLYAARVGCIERAFFKRRVREGSIMTNRISRRNMEGYFTAFREMRFWKRSHPGDKRLVGLWFSYIVDPVIWKAHALPLRDKWRVVRAGFPYFGYVKVRTLFVFLFKR
;
A
#
# COMPACT_ATOMS: atom_id res chain seq x y z
N MET A 1 -13.73 3.69 2.30
CA MET A 1 -12.62 2.97 1.60
C MET A 1 -11.87 2.15 2.64
N LEU A 2 -11.46 0.91 2.35
CA LEU A 2 -10.53 0.20 3.24
C LEU A 2 -9.12 0.76 3.02
N HIS A 3 -8.33 0.85 4.11
CA HIS A 3 -6.97 1.40 4.08
C HIS A 3 -6.90 2.88 3.66
N GLU A 4 -7.89 3.67 4.10
CA GLU A 4 -7.87 5.12 3.91
C GLU A 4 -6.67 5.80 4.59
N ASP A 5 -6.20 5.22 5.69
CA ASP A 5 -5.01 5.66 6.41
C ASP A 5 -3.72 5.58 5.56
N GLU A 6 -3.65 4.63 4.64
CA GLU A 6 -2.53 4.49 3.70
C GLU A 6 -2.48 5.62 2.65
N LEU A 7 -3.57 6.33 2.43
CA LEU A 7 -3.62 7.53 1.62
C LEU A 7 -3.53 8.79 2.49
N TYR A 8 -4.34 8.84 3.56
CA TYR A 8 -4.46 10.03 4.39
C TYR A 8 -3.16 10.42 5.07
N THR A 9 -2.46 9.46 5.67
CA THR A 9 -1.20 9.73 6.40
C THR A 9 -0.10 10.32 5.51
N PRO A 10 0.25 9.74 4.35
CA PRO A 10 1.26 10.36 3.48
C PRO A 10 0.81 11.71 2.92
N MET A 11 -0.49 11.90 2.65
CA MET A 11 -0.99 13.20 2.22
C MET A 11 -0.80 14.27 3.30
N LEU A 12 -1.04 13.95 4.58
CA LEU A 12 -0.74 14.87 5.68
C LEU A 12 0.73 15.28 5.70
N TYR A 13 1.66 14.35 5.50
CA TYR A 13 3.08 14.66 5.45
C TYR A 13 3.46 15.56 4.26
N LEU A 14 2.82 15.37 3.11
CA LEU A 14 3.06 16.20 1.93
C LEU A 14 2.53 17.64 2.11
N TYR A 15 1.45 17.81 2.85
CA TYR A 15 0.90 19.14 3.16
C TYR A 15 1.57 19.83 4.36
N ALA A 16 2.23 19.07 5.24
CA ALA A 16 2.81 19.62 6.45
C ALA A 16 4.08 20.43 6.14
N ALA A 17 4.12 21.68 6.57
CA ALA A 17 5.32 22.51 6.49
C ALA A 17 6.44 21.98 7.41
N ARG A 18 6.09 21.33 8.52
CA ARG A 18 7.04 20.77 9.50
C ARG A 18 6.44 19.50 10.10
N VAL A 19 7.27 18.47 10.26
CA VAL A 19 6.90 17.21 10.90
C VAL A 19 7.86 16.96 12.07
N GLY A 20 7.31 16.69 13.24
CA GLY A 20 8.06 16.29 14.43
C GLY A 20 7.83 14.82 14.76
N CYS A 21 8.83 14.16 15.31
CA CYS A 21 8.73 12.80 15.82
C CYS A 21 9.00 12.80 17.34
N ILE A 22 8.18 12.08 18.10
CA ILE A 22 8.36 11.92 19.54
C ILE A 22 8.54 10.44 19.80
N GLU A 23 9.69 10.08 20.37
CA GLU A 23 10.04 8.70 20.74
C GLU A 23 9.38 8.26 22.06
N ARG A 24 8.06 8.34 22.11
CA ARG A 24 7.30 7.93 23.28
C ARG A 24 6.03 7.18 22.85
N ALA A 25 5.73 6.06 23.50
CA ALA A 25 4.53 5.29 23.24
C ALA A 25 3.31 5.94 23.90
N PHE A 26 2.54 6.70 23.12
CA PHE A 26 1.28 7.32 23.57
C PHE A 26 0.04 6.49 23.24
N PHE A 27 0.16 5.49 22.38
CA PHE A 27 -0.97 4.81 21.81
C PHE A 27 -0.94 3.32 22.10
N LYS A 28 -2.01 2.79 22.70
CA LYS A 28 -2.23 1.34 22.88
C LYS A 28 -3.23 0.87 21.84
N ARG A 29 -2.80 0.00 20.94
CA ARG A 29 -3.67 -0.61 19.93
C ARG A 29 -4.19 -1.95 20.43
N ARG A 30 -5.52 -2.11 20.47
CA ARG A 30 -6.12 -3.42 20.74
C ARG A 30 -6.10 -4.25 19.46
N VAL A 31 -5.48 -5.42 19.53
CA VAL A 31 -5.58 -6.43 18.46
C VAL A 31 -6.79 -7.31 18.77
N ARG A 32 -7.70 -7.44 17.82
CA ARG A 32 -8.89 -8.33 17.92
C ARG A 32 -8.79 -9.39 16.85
N GLU A 33 -9.12 -10.63 17.19
CA GLU A 33 -9.35 -11.68 16.20
C GLU A 33 -10.52 -11.27 15.28
N GLY A 34 -10.43 -11.60 13.97
CA GLY A 34 -11.43 -11.21 12.98
C GLY A 34 -11.40 -9.74 12.55
N SER A 35 -10.45 -8.94 13.02
CA SER A 35 -10.27 -7.57 12.53
C SER A 35 -9.65 -7.54 11.12
N ILE A 36 -9.76 -6.40 10.43
CA ILE A 36 -9.14 -6.18 9.11
C ILE A 36 -7.64 -6.52 9.12
N MET A 37 -6.96 -6.34 10.28
CA MET A 37 -5.53 -6.61 10.44
C MET A 37 -5.19 -8.09 10.61
N THR A 38 -6.12 -8.89 11.17
CA THR A 38 -5.91 -10.31 11.48
C THR A 38 -6.55 -11.24 10.45
N ASN A 39 -7.48 -10.73 9.64
CA ASN A 39 -8.12 -11.48 8.58
C ASN A 39 -7.18 -11.66 7.38
N ARG A 40 -7.40 -12.76 6.63
CA ARG A 40 -6.74 -12.97 5.34
C ARG A 40 -7.04 -11.82 4.40
N ILE A 41 -6.06 -11.46 3.60
CA ILE A 41 -6.23 -10.43 2.58
C ILE A 41 -7.38 -10.82 1.64
N SER A 42 -8.21 -9.84 1.31
CA SER A 42 -9.35 -10.02 0.43
C SER A 42 -9.22 -9.09 -0.80
N ARG A 43 -10.05 -9.38 -1.82
CA ARG A 43 -10.18 -8.47 -2.97
C ARG A 43 -10.46 -7.03 -2.54
N ARG A 44 -11.36 -6.83 -1.57
CA ARG A 44 -11.72 -5.49 -1.06
C ARG A 44 -10.53 -4.75 -0.45
N ASN A 45 -9.63 -5.46 0.24
CA ASN A 45 -8.38 -4.87 0.73
C ASN A 45 -7.52 -4.37 -0.43
N MET A 46 -7.35 -5.20 -1.47
CA MET A 46 -6.55 -4.82 -2.65
C MET A 46 -7.14 -3.61 -3.38
N GLU A 47 -8.45 -3.55 -3.54
CA GLU A 47 -9.13 -2.41 -4.14
C GLU A 47 -8.86 -1.11 -3.36
N GLY A 48 -8.82 -1.17 -2.01
CA GLY A 48 -8.46 -0.04 -1.16
C GLY A 48 -7.02 0.43 -1.40
N TYR A 49 -6.05 -0.48 -1.39
CA TYR A 49 -4.65 -0.14 -1.68
C TYR A 49 -4.48 0.45 -3.09
N PHE A 50 -5.05 -0.16 -4.11
CA PHE A 50 -4.94 0.37 -5.47
C PHE A 50 -5.62 1.72 -5.67
N THR A 51 -6.68 2.00 -4.91
CA THR A 51 -7.26 3.35 -4.87
C THR A 51 -6.26 4.35 -4.30
N ALA A 52 -5.65 4.05 -3.16
CA ALA A 52 -4.60 4.91 -2.59
C ALA A 52 -3.41 5.10 -3.54
N PHE A 53 -2.97 4.02 -4.21
CA PHE A 53 -1.88 4.10 -5.20
C PHE A 53 -2.20 4.99 -6.39
N ARG A 54 -3.44 4.94 -6.89
CA ARG A 54 -3.90 5.78 -8.00
C ARG A 54 -3.92 7.26 -7.62
N GLU A 55 -4.44 7.58 -6.44
CA GLU A 55 -4.49 8.96 -5.93
C GLU A 55 -3.07 9.52 -5.72
N MET A 56 -2.17 8.76 -5.10
CA MET A 56 -0.78 9.17 -4.91
C MET A 56 -0.01 9.29 -6.24
N ARG A 57 -0.33 8.47 -7.23
CA ARG A 57 0.24 8.59 -8.57
C ARG A 57 -0.24 9.87 -9.27
N PHE A 58 -1.53 10.21 -9.10
CA PHE A 58 -2.08 11.48 -9.59
C PHE A 58 -1.39 12.66 -8.92
N TRP A 59 -1.27 12.64 -7.58
CA TRP A 59 -0.53 13.65 -6.82
C TRP A 59 0.90 13.85 -7.36
N LYS A 60 1.63 12.77 -7.53
CA LYS A 60 3.01 12.79 -8.06
C LYS A 60 3.14 13.50 -9.42
N ARG A 61 2.12 13.38 -10.27
CA ARG A 61 2.08 14.06 -11.57
C ARG A 61 1.82 15.55 -11.45
N SER A 62 0.93 15.92 -10.53
CA SER A 62 0.49 17.30 -10.31
C SER A 62 1.48 18.11 -9.48
N HIS A 63 2.33 17.44 -8.67
CA HIS A 63 3.29 18.07 -7.76
C HIS A 63 4.71 17.56 -8.02
N PRO A 64 5.43 18.15 -9.01
CA PRO A 64 6.77 17.68 -9.38
C PRO A 64 7.78 17.73 -8.22
N GLY A 65 7.64 18.66 -7.26
CA GLY A 65 8.50 18.77 -6.08
C GLY A 65 8.42 17.58 -5.15
N ASP A 66 7.27 16.87 -5.12
CA ASP A 66 7.01 15.76 -4.22
C ASP A 66 7.38 14.39 -4.81
N LYS A 67 7.86 14.35 -6.05
CA LYS A 67 8.15 13.09 -6.79
C LYS A 67 9.02 12.12 -5.99
N ARG A 68 10.03 12.65 -5.29
CA ARG A 68 10.95 11.84 -4.48
C ARG A 68 10.25 11.21 -3.28
N LEU A 69 9.49 12.01 -2.54
CA LEU A 69 8.77 11.54 -1.34
C LEU A 69 7.71 10.50 -1.69
N VAL A 70 6.93 10.76 -2.72
CA VAL A 70 5.93 9.81 -3.22
C VAL A 70 6.59 8.54 -3.78
N GLY A 71 7.74 8.66 -4.42
CA GLY A 71 8.53 7.50 -4.87
C GLY A 71 8.99 6.62 -3.71
N LEU A 72 9.48 7.22 -2.63
CA LEU A 72 9.85 6.52 -1.39
C LEU A 72 8.64 5.82 -0.76
N TRP A 73 7.51 6.50 -0.68
CA TRP A 73 6.28 5.89 -0.18
C TRP A 73 5.87 4.66 -1.00
N PHE A 74 5.89 4.73 -2.34
CA PHE A 74 5.64 3.55 -3.18
C PHE A 74 6.63 2.42 -2.91
N SER A 75 7.92 2.71 -2.74
CA SER A 75 8.94 1.71 -2.43
C SER A 75 8.68 0.97 -1.11
N TYR A 76 8.03 1.65 -0.15
CA TYR A 76 7.68 1.06 1.14
C TYR A 76 6.41 0.21 1.10
N ILE A 77 5.38 0.64 0.37
CA ILE A 77 4.05 0.05 0.51
C ILE A 77 3.72 -0.97 -0.57
N VAL A 78 4.21 -0.79 -1.80
CA VAL A 78 3.80 -1.64 -2.92
C VAL A 78 4.28 -3.08 -2.75
N ASP A 79 5.54 -3.27 -2.40
CA ASP A 79 6.13 -4.62 -2.26
C ASP A 79 5.41 -5.48 -1.21
N PRO A 80 5.19 -5.02 0.05
CA PRO A 80 4.42 -5.77 1.04
C PRO A 80 2.96 -6.05 0.64
N VAL A 81 2.32 -5.12 -0.08
CA VAL A 81 0.95 -5.31 -0.54
C VAL A 81 0.88 -6.42 -1.60
N ILE A 82 1.77 -6.40 -2.59
CA ILE A 82 1.85 -7.46 -3.61
C ILE A 82 2.26 -8.79 -2.98
N TRP A 83 3.18 -8.79 -2.01
CA TRP A 83 3.52 -9.99 -1.26
C TRP A 83 2.28 -10.63 -0.62
N LYS A 84 1.48 -9.85 0.11
CA LYS A 84 0.24 -10.35 0.75
C LYS A 84 -0.76 -10.91 -0.26
N ALA A 85 -0.80 -10.36 -1.47
CA ALA A 85 -1.72 -10.79 -2.52
C ALA A 85 -1.47 -12.22 -3.03
N HIS A 86 -0.34 -12.89 -2.66
CA HIS A 86 -0.13 -14.30 -3.01
C HIS A 86 -1.23 -15.22 -2.47
N ALA A 87 -1.85 -14.87 -1.34
CA ALA A 87 -2.90 -15.65 -0.70
C ALA A 87 -4.29 -15.52 -1.37
N LEU A 88 -4.40 -14.70 -2.41
CA LEU A 88 -5.66 -14.51 -3.15
C LEU A 88 -5.94 -15.67 -4.12
N PRO A 89 -7.22 -15.93 -4.42
CA PRO A 89 -7.61 -16.82 -5.51
C PRO A 89 -7.04 -16.36 -6.86
N LEU A 90 -6.79 -17.29 -7.79
CA LEU A 90 -6.23 -16.98 -9.12
C LEU A 90 -7.02 -15.90 -9.88
N ARG A 91 -8.35 -15.95 -9.79
CA ARG A 91 -9.23 -14.93 -10.38
C ARG A 91 -8.91 -13.51 -9.90
N ASP A 92 -8.61 -13.37 -8.61
CA ASP A 92 -8.32 -12.06 -8.02
C ASP A 92 -6.86 -11.67 -8.22
N LYS A 93 -5.93 -12.64 -8.33
CA LYS A 93 -4.54 -12.39 -8.73
C LYS A 93 -4.46 -11.71 -10.09
N TRP A 94 -5.27 -12.11 -11.07
CA TRP A 94 -5.33 -11.44 -12.38
C TRP A 94 -5.70 -9.96 -12.28
N ARG A 95 -6.64 -9.64 -11.40
CA ARG A 95 -7.02 -8.23 -11.16
C ARG A 95 -5.88 -7.45 -10.52
N VAL A 96 -5.15 -8.07 -9.59
CA VAL A 96 -3.96 -7.48 -8.99
C VAL A 96 -2.88 -7.22 -10.04
N VAL A 97 -2.60 -8.16 -10.95
CA VAL A 97 -1.66 -7.97 -12.06
C VAL A 97 -2.08 -6.76 -12.90
N ARG A 98 -3.33 -6.71 -13.33
CA ARG A 98 -3.84 -5.63 -14.18
C ARG A 98 -3.78 -4.25 -13.51
N ALA A 99 -4.23 -4.17 -12.26
CA ALA A 99 -4.24 -2.91 -11.50
C ALA A 99 -2.84 -2.52 -11.00
N GLY A 100 -2.00 -3.51 -10.68
CA GLY A 100 -0.66 -3.34 -10.13
C GLY A 100 0.42 -3.08 -11.16
N PHE A 101 0.15 -3.35 -12.44
CA PHE A 101 1.16 -3.22 -13.51
C PHE A 101 1.96 -1.91 -13.47
N PRO A 102 1.33 -0.73 -13.31
CA PRO A 102 2.05 0.54 -13.26
C PRO A 102 2.98 0.70 -12.04
N TYR A 103 2.88 -0.19 -11.06
CA TYR A 103 3.61 -0.13 -9.79
C TYR A 103 4.63 -1.25 -9.64
N PHE A 104 4.70 -2.19 -10.59
CA PHE A 104 5.63 -3.33 -10.51
C PHE A 104 7.10 -2.95 -10.50
N GLY A 105 7.45 -1.74 -10.95
CA GLY A 105 8.80 -1.20 -10.78
C GLY A 105 9.24 -1.00 -9.33
N TYR A 106 8.29 -1.00 -8.38
CA TYR A 106 8.56 -0.93 -6.93
C TYR A 106 8.54 -2.31 -6.25
N VAL A 107 8.28 -3.39 -6.99
CA VAL A 107 8.14 -4.76 -6.46
C VAL A 107 9.45 -5.52 -6.64
N LYS A 108 9.91 -6.17 -5.59
CA LYS A 108 11.11 -7.02 -5.63
C LYS A 108 10.84 -8.27 -6.45
N VAL A 109 11.85 -8.74 -7.19
CA VAL A 109 11.76 -9.98 -7.99
C VAL A 109 11.28 -11.17 -7.16
N ARG A 110 11.80 -11.33 -5.93
CA ARG A 110 11.37 -12.37 -4.99
C ARG A 110 9.87 -12.31 -4.70
N THR A 111 9.33 -11.10 -4.54
CA THR A 111 7.89 -10.88 -4.26
C THR A 111 7.04 -11.30 -5.46
N LEU A 112 7.48 -11.01 -6.67
CA LEU A 112 6.80 -11.45 -7.90
C LEU A 112 6.77 -12.97 -7.99
N PHE A 113 7.88 -13.66 -7.69
CA PHE A 113 7.91 -15.12 -7.65
C PHE A 113 6.92 -15.69 -6.63
N VAL A 114 6.90 -15.17 -5.41
CA VAL A 114 5.96 -15.61 -4.37
C VAL A 114 4.52 -15.35 -4.79
N PHE A 115 4.23 -14.18 -5.33
CA PHE A 115 2.90 -13.81 -5.79
C PHE A 115 2.38 -14.75 -6.90
N LEU A 116 3.23 -15.11 -7.85
CA LEU A 116 2.83 -15.94 -9.00
C LEU A 116 2.74 -17.44 -8.64
N PHE A 117 3.71 -17.98 -7.88
CA PHE A 117 3.89 -19.42 -7.73
C PHE A 117 3.49 -19.96 -6.34
N LYS A 118 3.44 -19.14 -5.31
CA LYS A 118 3.01 -19.60 -3.99
C LYS A 118 1.47 -19.66 -3.95
N ARG A 119 0.97 -20.86 -3.57
CA ARG A 119 -0.45 -21.11 -3.28
C ARG A 119 -0.73 -21.04 -1.81
#